data_57de667dfe57a8cb1fd8cf0382f6c682
#
_entry.id   57de667dfe57a8cb1fd8cf0382f6c682
#
_cell.length_a   1.000
_cell.length_b   1.000
_cell.length_c   1.000
_cell.angle_alpha   90.00
_cell.angle_beta   90.00
_cell.angle_gamma   90.00
#
_symmetry.space_group_name_H-M   'P 1'
#
loop_
_entity.id
_entity.type
_entity.pdbx_description
1 polymer ?
#
loop_
_entity_poly.entity_id
_entity_poly.type
_entity_poly.pdbx_seq_one_letter_code
_entity_poly.pdbx_strand_id
1 'polypeptide(L)'
;MKEEVEQYKNRLRKRVGEGEYARHRELVHLLARNLTLEDILWEEIVENIKDVENRNELLRQRNQIVRDIHTEFRALNIEIPTVVEQKTTDFIGFLEDLDEDDDSSKERGQET
;
A
#
# COMPACT_ATOMS: atom_id res chain seq x y z
N MET A 1 15.57 -5.64 -0.06
CA MET A 1 14.67 -5.24 -1.16
C MET A 1 14.69 -6.21 -2.33
N LYS A 2 15.86 -6.65 -2.75
CA LYS A 2 15.97 -7.54 -3.90
C LYS A 2 15.26 -8.88 -3.72
N GLU A 3 15.34 -9.46 -2.53
CA GLU A 3 14.68 -10.73 -2.21
C GLU A 3 13.16 -10.60 -2.25
N GLU A 4 12.63 -9.52 -1.72
CA GLU A 4 11.18 -9.28 -1.68
C GLU A 4 10.63 -9.09 -3.08
N VAL A 5 11.37 -8.39 -3.94
CA VAL A 5 10.98 -8.22 -5.33
C VAL A 5 10.90 -9.58 -6.03
N GLU A 6 11.90 -10.44 -5.80
CA GLU A 6 11.90 -11.79 -6.39
C GLU A 6 10.72 -12.64 -5.88
N GLN A 7 10.40 -12.52 -4.60
CA GLN A 7 9.26 -13.24 -4.04
C GLN A 7 7.95 -12.79 -4.69
N TYR A 8 7.76 -11.49 -4.85
CA TYR A 8 6.56 -10.96 -5.53
C TYR A 8 6.53 -11.38 -6.99
N LYS A 9 7.65 -11.33 -7.69
CA LYS A 9 7.75 -11.81 -9.07
C LYS A 9 7.30 -13.25 -9.19
N ASN A 10 7.78 -14.10 -8.32
CA ASN A 10 7.44 -15.52 -8.35
C ASN A 10 5.95 -15.75 -8.10
N ARG A 11 5.36 -15.02 -7.18
CA ARG A 11 3.93 -15.10 -6.90
C ARG A 11 3.10 -14.63 -8.10
N LEU A 12 3.50 -13.50 -8.69
CA LEU A 12 2.82 -12.95 -9.86
C LEU A 12 2.96 -13.87 -11.06
N ARG A 13 4.14 -14.45 -11.26
CA ARG A 13 4.38 -15.42 -12.33
C ARG A 13 3.43 -16.61 -12.24
N LYS A 14 3.25 -17.13 -11.04
CA LYS A 14 2.30 -18.24 -10.82
C LYS A 14 0.87 -17.81 -11.13
N ARG A 15 0.56 -16.58 -10.81
CA ARG A 15 -0.80 -16.06 -10.93
C ARG A 15 -1.17 -15.76 -12.37
N VAL A 16 -0.27 -15.17 -13.15
CA VAL A 16 -0.53 -14.84 -14.55
C VAL A 16 -0.32 -16.03 -15.47
N GLY A 17 0.51 -16.99 -15.09
CA GLY A 17 0.88 -18.12 -15.93
C GLY A 17 2.10 -17.84 -16.79
N GLU A 18 2.75 -18.91 -17.25
CA GLU A 18 4.03 -18.79 -17.95
C GLU A 18 3.93 -18.01 -19.26
N GLY A 19 2.86 -18.23 -20.03
CA GLY A 19 2.69 -17.54 -21.31
C GLY A 19 2.53 -16.03 -21.13
N GLU A 20 1.69 -15.62 -20.19
CA GLU A 20 1.48 -14.21 -19.90
C GLU A 20 2.69 -13.60 -19.23
N TYR A 21 3.38 -14.35 -18.38
CA TYR A 21 4.62 -13.89 -17.78
C TYR A 21 5.66 -13.57 -18.85
N ALA A 22 5.83 -14.46 -19.83
CA ALA A 22 6.79 -14.23 -20.91
C ALA A 22 6.47 -12.96 -21.72
N ARG A 23 5.18 -12.68 -21.91
CA ARG A 23 4.74 -11.48 -22.63
C ARG A 23 4.92 -10.20 -21.83
N HIS A 24 4.74 -10.27 -20.52
CA HIS A 24 4.66 -9.08 -19.67
C HIS A 24 5.73 -9.08 -18.58
N ARG A 25 6.89 -9.63 -18.89
CA ARG A 25 7.99 -9.78 -17.94
C ARG A 25 8.37 -8.46 -17.26
N GLU A 26 8.50 -7.40 -18.05
CA GLU A 26 8.88 -6.09 -17.51
C GLU A 26 7.79 -5.51 -16.61
N LEU A 27 6.54 -5.68 -17.01
CA LEU A 27 5.40 -5.21 -16.22
C LEU A 27 5.30 -5.97 -14.90
N VAL A 28 5.51 -7.28 -14.92
CA VAL A 28 5.53 -8.09 -13.70
C VAL A 28 6.65 -7.65 -12.77
N HIS A 29 7.83 -7.36 -13.34
CA HIS A 29 8.95 -6.88 -12.54
C HIS A 29 8.64 -5.51 -11.90
N LEU A 30 8.07 -4.60 -12.67
CA LEU A 30 7.69 -3.28 -12.18
C LEU A 30 6.65 -3.39 -11.07
N LEU A 31 5.64 -4.23 -11.26
CA LEU A 31 4.61 -4.46 -10.25
C LEU A 31 5.21 -5.05 -8.98
N ALA A 32 6.09 -6.04 -9.12
CA ALA A 32 6.77 -6.65 -7.96
C ALA A 32 7.57 -5.61 -7.19
N ARG A 33 8.25 -4.73 -7.90
CA ARG A 33 9.01 -3.65 -7.27
C ARG A 33 8.09 -2.68 -6.53
N ASN A 34 6.98 -2.30 -7.15
CA ASN A 34 6.02 -1.38 -6.53
C ASN A 34 5.35 -2.00 -5.31
N LEU A 35 5.04 -3.29 -5.34
CA LEU A 35 4.50 -3.98 -4.16
C LEU A 35 5.51 -3.98 -3.01
N THR A 36 6.79 -4.18 -3.32
CA THR A 36 7.85 -4.13 -2.31
C THR A 36 7.99 -2.72 -1.73
N LEU A 37 7.97 -1.70 -2.59
CA LEU A 37 8.04 -0.30 -2.15
C LEU A 37 6.84 0.07 -1.29
N GLU A 38 5.65 -0.43 -1.62
CA GLU A 38 4.47 -0.19 -0.82
C GLU A 38 4.63 -0.77 0.59
N ASP A 39 5.16 -1.98 0.70
CA ASP A 39 5.42 -2.59 2.01
C ASP A 39 6.40 -1.75 2.84
N ILE A 40 7.48 -1.28 2.21
CA ILE A 40 8.49 -0.46 2.88
C ILE A 40 7.89 0.86 3.35
N LEU A 41 7.15 1.53 2.48
CA LEU A 41 6.50 2.80 2.83
C LEU A 41 5.47 2.61 3.93
N TRP A 42 4.75 1.52 3.90
CA TRP A 42 3.76 1.23 4.94
C TRP A 42 4.42 1.11 6.31
N GLU A 43 5.55 0.39 6.39
CA GLU A 43 6.30 0.27 7.64
C GLU A 43 6.76 1.64 8.14
N GLU A 44 7.27 2.48 7.25
CA GLU A 44 7.70 3.82 7.60
C GLU A 44 6.53 4.69 8.08
N ILE A 45 5.38 4.57 7.43
CA ILE A 45 4.18 5.30 7.85
C ILE A 45 3.80 4.92 9.28
N VAL A 46 3.80 3.63 9.57
CA VAL A 46 3.45 3.14 10.92
C VAL A 46 4.45 3.64 11.96
N GLU A 47 5.74 3.65 11.62
CA GLU A 47 6.77 4.15 12.52
C GLU A 47 6.67 5.66 12.78
N ASN A 48 6.19 6.40 11.79
CA ASN A 48 6.08 7.85 11.86
C ASN A 48 4.65 8.34 12.07
N ILE A 49 3.82 7.52 12.65
CA ILE A 49 2.39 7.80 12.71
C ILE A 49 2.05 9.09 13.46
N LYS A 50 2.87 9.45 14.43
CA LYS A 50 2.67 10.67 15.23
C LYS A 50 3.35 11.91 14.63
N ASP A 51 4.25 11.72 13.68
CA ASP A 51 4.89 12.83 12.98
C ASP A 51 4.03 13.17 11.76
N VAL A 52 3.13 14.11 11.93
CA VAL A 52 2.09 14.43 10.95
C VAL A 52 2.67 14.82 9.59
N GLU A 53 3.68 15.67 9.56
CA GLU A 53 4.27 16.12 8.30
C GLU A 53 4.93 14.97 7.55
N ASN A 54 5.75 14.20 8.23
CA ASN A 54 6.46 13.08 7.64
C ASN A 54 5.48 11.97 7.22
N ARG A 55 4.53 11.69 8.08
CA ARG A 55 3.47 10.72 7.78
C ARG A 55 2.69 11.11 6.52
N ASN A 56 2.32 12.38 6.40
CA ASN A 56 1.53 12.85 5.25
C ASN A 56 2.34 12.78 3.96
N GLU A 57 3.62 13.07 4.01
CA GLU A 57 4.49 12.93 2.85
C GLU A 57 4.62 11.46 2.42
N LEU A 58 4.82 10.57 3.38
CA LEU A 58 4.90 9.14 3.11
C LEU A 58 3.59 8.61 2.55
N LEU A 59 2.46 9.08 3.07
CA LEU A 59 1.14 8.71 2.55
C LEU A 59 0.96 9.16 1.09
N ARG A 60 1.44 10.34 0.76
CA ARG A 60 1.37 10.84 -0.60
C ARG A 60 2.17 9.94 -1.55
N GLN A 61 3.39 9.57 -1.15
CA GLN A 61 4.23 8.67 -1.92
C GLN A 61 3.57 7.31 -2.09
N ARG A 62 3.02 6.77 -1.00
CA ARG A 62 2.32 5.49 -1.04
C ARG A 62 1.10 5.53 -1.95
N ASN A 63 0.33 6.60 -1.89
CA ASN A 63 -0.86 6.74 -2.74
C ASN A 63 -0.51 6.70 -4.22
N GLN A 64 0.60 7.32 -4.61
CA GLN A 64 1.05 7.26 -5.99
C GLN A 64 1.44 5.84 -6.38
N ILE A 65 2.17 5.15 -5.52
CA ILE A 65 2.58 3.76 -5.77
C ILE A 65 1.35 2.84 -5.84
N VAL A 66 0.38 3.04 -4.97
CA VAL A 66 -0.86 2.25 -5.00
C VAL A 66 -1.62 2.46 -6.31
N ARG A 67 -1.67 3.67 -6.83
CA ARG A 67 -2.29 3.93 -8.14
C ARG A 67 -1.57 3.19 -9.24
N ASP A 68 -0.24 3.21 -9.22
CA ASP A 68 0.57 2.48 -10.19
C ASP A 68 0.32 0.97 -10.08
N ILE A 69 0.24 0.46 -8.87
CA ILE A 69 -0.07 -0.95 -8.61
C ILE A 69 -1.43 -1.32 -9.21
N HIS A 70 -2.46 -0.50 -8.98
CA HIS A 70 -3.78 -0.74 -9.55
C HIS A 70 -3.75 -0.78 -11.07
N THR A 71 -3.05 0.15 -11.68
CA THR A 71 -2.89 0.22 -13.13
C THR A 71 -2.21 -1.03 -13.67
N GLU A 72 -1.16 -1.47 -12.98
CA GLU A 72 -0.36 -2.63 -13.39
C GLU A 72 -1.15 -3.94 -13.25
N PHE A 73 -1.88 -4.11 -12.15
CA PHE A 73 -2.76 -5.28 -12.01
C PHE A 73 -3.82 -5.32 -13.10
N ARG A 74 -4.39 -4.17 -13.41
CA ARG A 74 -5.39 -4.07 -14.48
C ARG A 74 -4.79 -4.45 -15.83
N ALA A 75 -3.58 -3.97 -16.10
CA ALA A 75 -2.88 -4.29 -17.35
C ALA A 75 -2.56 -5.77 -17.47
N LEU A 76 -2.32 -6.45 -16.35
CA LEU A 76 -2.10 -7.89 -16.32
C LEU A 76 -3.40 -8.69 -16.28
N ASN A 77 -4.53 -8.02 -16.13
CA ASN A 77 -5.85 -8.64 -16.05
C ASN A 77 -5.97 -9.66 -14.91
N ILE A 78 -5.39 -9.33 -13.76
CA ILE A 78 -5.51 -10.12 -12.54
C ILE A 78 -6.06 -9.26 -11.41
N GLU A 79 -6.67 -9.90 -10.42
CA GLU A 79 -7.26 -9.20 -9.29
C GLU A 79 -6.20 -8.67 -8.33
N ILE A 80 -6.46 -7.48 -7.79
CA ILE A 80 -5.62 -6.86 -6.79
C ILE A 80 -5.76 -7.64 -5.49
N PRO A 81 -4.63 -7.99 -4.83
CA PRO A 81 -4.73 -8.67 -3.54
C PRO A 81 -5.47 -7.82 -2.52
N THR A 82 -6.40 -8.43 -1.81
CA THR A 82 -7.18 -7.74 -0.78
C THR A 82 -6.30 -7.12 0.31
N VAL A 83 -5.11 -7.66 0.54
CA VAL A 83 -4.22 -7.16 1.57
C VAL A 83 -3.77 -5.71 1.31
N VAL A 84 -3.64 -5.31 0.04
CA VAL A 84 -3.26 -3.93 -0.29
C VAL A 84 -4.40 -2.97 0.06
N GLU A 85 -5.62 -3.34 -0.28
CA GLU A 85 -6.80 -2.54 0.04
C GLU A 85 -7.11 -2.54 1.53
N GLN A 86 -6.90 -3.68 2.17
CA GLN A 86 -7.12 -3.83 3.61
C GLN A 86 -6.22 -2.92 4.43
N LYS A 87 -4.96 -2.79 4.05
CA LYS A 87 -4.03 -1.86 4.70
C LYS A 87 -4.57 -0.44 4.71
N THR A 88 -5.10 0.01 3.58
CA THR A 88 -5.66 1.37 3.48
C THR A 88 -6.86 1.53 4.39
N THR A 89 -7.76 0.55 4.40
CA THR A 89 -8.95 0.59 5.25
C THR A 89 -8.58 0.59 6.73
N ASP A 90 -7.66 -0.29 7.12
CA ASP A 90 -7.21 -0.39 8.50
C ASP A 90 -6.54 0.89 8.95
N PHE A 91 -5.74 1.50 8.08
CA PHE A 91 -5.04 2.74 8.40
C PHE A 91 -6.01 3.90 8.55
N ILE A 92 -7.00 4.00 7.68
CA ILE A 92 -8.04 5.03 7.78
C ILE A 92 -8.78 4.89 9.10
N GLY A 93 -9.17 3.66 9.46
CA GLY A 93 -9.82 3.40 10.74
C GLY A 93 -8.95 3.80 11.92
N PHE A 94 -7.65 3.49 11.84
CA PHE A 94 -6.71 3.86 12.88
C PHE A 94 -6.59 5.38 13.02
N LEU A 95 -6.52 6.10 11.90
CA LEU A 95 -6.46 7.55 11.91
C LEU A 95 -7.73 8.17 12.49
N GLU A 96 -8.88 7.62 12.15
CA GLU A 96 -10.14 8.09 12.70
C GLU A 96 -10.19 7.90 14.21
N ASP A 97 -9.70 6.77 14.70
CA ASP A 97 -9.62 6.52 16.14
C ASP A 97 -8.70 7.52 16.83
N LEU A 98 -7.57 7.86 16.21
CA LEU A 98 -6.66 8.87 16.76
C LEU A 98 -7.32 10.24 16.79
N ASP A 99 -7.98 10.60 15.71
CA ASP A 99 -8.68 11.89 15.63
C ASP A 99 -9.82 11.94 16.63
N GLU A 100 -10.51 10.83 16.82
CA GLU A 100 -11.56 10.72 17.82
C GLU A 100 -11.02 10.91 19.23
N ASP A 101 -9.86 10.31 19.51
CA ASP A 101 -9.20 10.49 20.79
C ASP A 101 -8.79 11.95 21.00
N ASP A 102 -8.27 12.60 19.97
CA ASP A 102 -7.93 14.02 20.03
C ASP A 102 -9.20 14.85 20.20
N ASP A 103 -10.25 14.55 19.48
CA ASP A 103 -11.53 15.20 19.63
C ASP A 103 -12.09 14.98 21.02
N SER A 104 -11.93 13.78 21.57
CA SER A 104 -12.34 13.50 22.91
C SER A 104 -11.69 14.39 23.91
N SER A 105 -10.40 14.66 23.72
CA SER A 105 -9.70 15.53 24.64
C SER A 105 -10.07 16.99 24.47
N LYS A 106 -10.52 17.38 23.25
CA LYS A 106 -10.86 18.76 22.98
C LYS A 106 -12.33 19.00 23.06
N GLU A 107 -13.04 18.18 22.41
CA GLU A 107 -14.39 18.39 22.06
C GLU A 107 -15.39 17.73 22.92
N ARG A 108 -15.01 16.75 23.67
CA ARG A 108 -15.94 16.19 24.60
C ARG A 108 -16.25 17.21 25.63
N GLY A 109 -15.35 18.11 25.77
CA GLY A 109 -15.65 19.29 26.52
C GLY A 109 -16.75 20.08 25.87
N GLN A 110 -16.84 20.02 24.56
CA GLN A 110 -17.82 20.82 23.83
C GLN A 110 -19.15 20.13 23.70
N GLU A 111 -19.13 18.88 23.35
CA GLU A 111 -20.35 18.15 23.13
C GLU A 111 -21.13 17.90 24.38
N THR A 112 -20.45 17.82 25.45
CA THR A 112 -21.09 17.73 26.73
C THR A 112 -21.28 19.08 27.34
#